data_f428f1079b782722b133d352ed071f31
#
_entry.id   f428f1079b782722b133d352ed071f31
#
_cell.length_a   1.000
_cell.length_b   1.000
_cell.length_c   1.000
_cell.angle_alpha   90.00
_cell.angle_beta   90.00
_cell.angle_gamma   90.00
#
_symmetry.space_group_name_H-M   'P 1'
#
loop_
_entity.id
_entity.type
_entity.pdbx_description
1 polymer ?
#
loop_
_entity_poly.entity_id
_entity_poly.type
_entity_poly.pdbx_seq_one_letter_code
_entity_poly.pdbx_strand_id
1 'polypeptide(L)'
;MLFDLNTDDRGILDPVFDVCIVGAGYSGLTTALDLAKKGVSVVLLEAEEPGFGGSGRNAGHSTPTFTHYSLPHLRKMLGEPWAGRLIHRQTRANDRVAAMIRDYQIDCEW
;
A
#
# COMPACT_ATOMS: atom_id res chain seq x y z
N MET A 1 -11.15 -0.74 11.24
CA MET A 1 -11.65 0.64 11.37
C MET A 1 -12.57 0.88 10.18
N LEU A 2 -13.86 0.60 10.35
CA LEU A 2 -14.88 0.93 9.36
C LEU A 2 -15.05 2.45 9.38
N PHE A 3 -14.82 3.08 8.25
CA PHE A 3 -15.19 4.48 8.07
C PHE A 3 -16.70 4.53 7.92
N ASP A 4 -17.36 5.14 8.88
CA ASP A 4 -18.79 5.46 8.79
C ASP A 4 -18.94 6.56 7.73
N LEU A 5 -19.38 6.16 6.54
CA LEU A 5 -19.66 7.08 5.46
C LEU A 5 -21.03 7.71 5.75
N ASN A 6 -21.04 8.88 6.38
CA ASN A 6 -22.25 9.67 6.53
C ASN A 6 -22.69 10.12 5.13
N THR A 7 -23.76 9.53 4.65
CA THR A 7 -24.46 10.01 3.45
C THR A 7 -25.63 10.89 3.87
N ASP A 8 -25.90 11.95 3.13
CA ASP A 8 -27.15 12.70 3.29
C ASP A 8 -28.35 11.85 2.81
N ASP A 9 -29.57 12.35 3.02
CA ASP A 9 -30.83 11.67 2.62
C ASP A 9 -30.91 11.32 1.11
N ARG A 10 -29.99 11.81 0.29
CA ARG A 10 -29.85 11.55 -1.15
C ARG A 10 -28.76 10.54 -1.46
N GLY A 11 -28.07 9.98 -0.44
CA GLY A 11 -26.94 9.08 -0.62
C GLY A 11 -25.65 9.78 -1.07
N ILE A 12 -25.57 11.11 -0.93
CA ILE A 12 -24.38 11.88 -1.29
C ILE A 12 -23.43 11.90 -0.11
N LEU A 13 -22.15 11.62 -0.38
CA LEU A 13 -21.08 11.72 0.62
C LEU A 13 -20.90 13.18 1.06
N ASP A 14 -21.18 13.47 2.30
CA ASP A 14 -20.81 14.69 2.99
C ASP A 14 -19.97 14.26 4.21
N PRO A 15 -18.68 14.46 4.24
CA PRO A 15 -17.93 15.67 3.88
C PRO A 15 -17.13 15.59 2.58
N VAL A 16 -16.61 16.75 2.14
CA VAL A 16 -15.63 16.84 1.06
C VAL A 16 -14.29 16.28 1.55
N PHE A 17 -13.71 15.32 0.81
CA PHE A 17 -12.40 14.75 1.07
C PHE A 17 -11.34 15.36 0.15
N ASP A 18 -10.11 15.51 0.65
CA ASP A 18 -8.98 16.00 -0.16
C ASP A 18 -8.56 14.98 -1.23
N VAL A 19 -8.64 13.69 -0.88
CA VAL A 19 -8.21 12.58 -1.76
C VAL A 19 -9.21 11.45 -1.73
N CYS A 20 -9.60 10.98 -2.91
CA CYS A 20 -10.36 9.75 -3.10
C CYS A 20 -9.44 8.67 -3.67
N ILE A 21 -9.40 7.50 -3.02
CA ILE A 21 -8.65 6.33 -3.44
C ILE A 21 -9.63 5.24 -3.83
N VAL A 22 -9.44 4.64 -5.00
CA VAL A 22 -10.26 3.54 -5.49
C VAL A 22 -9.49 2.25 -5.41
N GLY A 23 -10.03 1.29 -4.66
CA GLY A 23 -9.46 -0.03 -4.41
C GLY A 23 -8.74 -0.14 -3.07
N ALA A 24 -9.18 -1.08 -2.22
CA ALA A 24 -8.60 -1.37 -0.91
C ALA A 24 -7.64 -2.58 -0.93
N GLY A 25 -6.79 -2.67 -1.94
CA GLY A 25 -5.64 -3.55 -1.95
C GLY A 25 -4.44 -2.94 -1.21
N TYR A 26 -3.27 -3.61 -1.22
CA TYR A 26 -2.05 -3.12 -0.55
C TYR A 26 -1.71 -1.68 -0.92
N SER A 27 -1.77 -1.32 -2.21
CA SER A 27 -1.44 0.04 -2.66
C SER A 27 -2.42 1.08 -2.14
N GLY A 28 -3.73 0.82 -2.24
CA GLY A 28 -4.76 1.75 -1.78
C GLY A 28 -4.71 1.95 -0.27
N LEU A 29 -4.67 0.86 0.49
CA LEU A 29 -4.62 0.91 1.96
C LEU A 29 -3.35 1.62 2.47
N THR A 30 -2.17 1.30 1.93
CA THR A 30 -0.93 1.96 2.36
C THR A 30 -0.89 3.42 1.97
N THR A 31 -1.43 3.79 0.81
CA THR A 31 -1.53 5.19 0.38
C THR A 31 -2.49 5.97 1.29
N ALA A 32 -3.67 5.41 1.57
CA ALA A 32 -4.64 6.03 2.48
C ALA A 32 -4.02 6.26 3.86
N LEU A 33 -3.34 5.26 4.39
CA LEU A 33 -2.68 5.32 5.68
C LEU A 33 -1.57 6.38 5.73
N ASP A 34 -0.72 6.42 4.71
CA ASP A 34 0.38 7.40 4.63
C ASP A 34 -0.14 8.84 4.50
N LEU A 35 -1.25 9.06 3.78
CA LEU A 35 -1.91 10.36 3.66
C LEU A 35 -2.60 10.77 4.96
N ALA A 36 -3.36 9.87 5.57
CA ALA A 36 -4.04 10.11 6.83
C ALA A 36 -3.06 10.48 7.97
N LYS A 37 -1.90 9.81 8.02
CA LYS A 37 -0.81 10.18 8.96
C LYS A 37 -0.27 11.60 8.77
N LYS A 38 -0.44 12.17 7.59
CA LYS A 38 -0.06 13.54 7.28
C LYS A 38 -1.19 14.54 7.48
N GLY A 39 -2.32 14.10 8.00
CA GLY A 39 -3.50 14.94 8.24
C GLY A 39 -4.33 15.21 7.00
N VAL A 40 -4.09 14.49 5.89
CA VAL A 40 -4.89 14.59 4.67
C VAL A 40 -6.20 13.83 4.87
N SER A 41 -7.32 14.46 4.54
CA SER A 41 -8.64 13.85 4.58
C SER A 41 -8.81 12.90 3.38
N VAL A 42 -9.02 11.61 3.65
CA VAL A 42 -9.02 10.57 2.62
C VAL A 42 -10.28 9.73 2.69
N VAL A 43 -10.91 9.50 1.53
CA VAL A 43 -11.92 8.46 1.35
C VAL A 43 -11.33 7.30 0.54
N LEU A 44 -11.56 6.07 0.99
CA LEU A 44 -11.14 4.85 0.30
C LEU A 44 -12.40 4.08 -0.11
N LEU A 45 -12.56 3.87 -1.41
CA LEU A 45 -13.69 3.15 -1.99
C LEU A 45 -13.24 1.75 -2.43
N GLU A 46 -14.00 0.74 -2.03
CA GLU A 46 -13.79 -0.65 -2.44
C GLU A 46 -15.12 -1.24 -2.90
N ALA A 47 -15.10 -1.99 -4.00
CA ALA A 47 -16.31 -2.57 -4.59
C ALA A 47 -16.78 -3.83 -3.84
N GLU A 48 -15.87 -4.53 -3.19
CA GLU A 48 -16.11 -5.78 -2.47
C GLU A 48 -15.68 -5.61 -1.01
N GLU A 49 -14.65 -6.33 -0.58
CA GLU A 49 -14.04 -6.23 0.75
C GLU A 49 -12.55 -5.86 0.65
N PRO A 50 -11.97 -5.23 1.66
CA PRO A 50 -10.54 -4.91 1.65
C PRO A 50 -9.67 -6.15 1.39
N GLY A 51 -8.81 -6.06 0.38
CA GLY A 51 -7.94 -7.16 -0.01
C GLY A 51 -8.58 -8.20 -0.94
N PHE A 52 -9.84 -8.07 -1.33
CA PHE A 52 -10.55 -9.03 -2.17
C PHE A 52 -9.81 -9.45 -3.45
N GLY A 53 -9.11 -8.54 -4.08
CA GLY A 53 -8.33 -8.80 -5.30
C GLY A 53 -7.03 -9.57 -5.06
N GLY A 54 -5.99 -9.26 -5.85
CA GLY A 54 -4.67 -9.90 -5.77
C GLY A 54 -3.97 -9.76 -4.42
N SER A 55 -4.30 -8.73 -3.65
CA SER A 55 -3.69 -8.50 -2.33
C SER A 55 -4.06 -9.56 -1.29
N GLY A 56 -5.26 -10.12 -1.33
CA GLY A 56 -5.67 -11.20 -0.44
C GLY A 56 -5.56 -12.60 -1.07
N ARG A 57 -5.14 -12.71 -2.33
CA ARG A 57 -5.07 -13.96 -3.09
C ARG A 57 -3.67 -14.29 -3.59
N ASN A 58 -2.65 -13.84 -2.88
CA ASN A 58 -1.25 -14.13 -3.18
C ASN A 58 -0.67 -15.15 -2.18
N ALA A 59 0.58 -15.56 -2.40
CA ALA A 59 1.25 -16.54 -1.55
C ALA A 59 1.76 -15.96 -0.21
N GLY A 60 1.56 -14.67 0.06
CA GLY A 60 1.98 -14.02 1.30
C GLY A 60 3.48 -13.83 1.49
N HIS A 61 4.29 -14.13 0.49
CA HIS A 61 5.74 -14.04 0.63
C HIS A 61 6.23 -12.59 0.58
N SER A 62 7.05 -12.20 1.54
CA SER A 62 7.76 -10.93 1.57
C SER A 62 9.25 -11.16 1.31
N THR A 63 9.66 -11.08 0.05
CA THR A 63 11.04 -11.36 -0.39
C THR A 63 11.72 -10.09 -0.91
N PRO A 64 12.87 -9.67 -0.32
CA PRO A 64 13.58 -8.45 -0.74
C PRO A 64 14.48 -8.70 -1.96
N THR A 65 14.00 -9.41 -2.96
CA THR A 65 14.81 -9.79 -4.14
C THR A 65 14.12 -9.45 -5.44
N PHE A 66 14.93 -9.29 -6.49
CA PHE A 66 14.46 -9.24 -7.87
C PHE A 66 14.56 -10.64 -8.47
N THR A 67 13.47 -11.37 -8.46
CA THR A 67 13.40 -12.82 -8.80
C THR A 67 14.04 -13.16 -10.17
N HIS A 68 13.98 -12.24 -11.14
CA HIS A 68 14.40 -12.50 -12.52
C HIS A 68 15.64 -11.72 -12.95
N TYR A 69 16.15 -10.80 -12.11
CA TYR A 69 17.23 -9.90 -12.52
C TYR A 69 18.33 -9.81 -11.45
N SER A 70 19.56 -10.05 -11.86
CA SER A 70 20.71 -9.74 -11.00
C SER A 70 20.92 -8.23 -10.85
N LEU A 71 21.52 -7.80 -9.76
CA LEU A 71 21.80 -6.38 -9.53
C LEU A 71 22.65 -5.74 -10.63
N PRO A 72 23.71 -6.42 -11.17
CA PRO A 72 24.45 -5.90 -12.33
C PRO A 72 23.58 -5.73 -13.56
N HIS A 73 22.66 -6.68 -13.81
CA HIS A 73 21.73 -6.60 -14.94
C HIS A 73 20.77 -5.39 -14.80
N LEU A 74 20.23 -5.15 -13.61
CA LEU A 74 19.40 -3.98 -13.33
C LEU A 74 20.15 -2.66 -13.57
N ARG A 75 21.41 -2.58 -13.13
CA ARG A 75 22.25 -1.39 -13.37
C ARG A 75 22.48 -1.16 -14.86
N LYS A 76 22.70 -2.22 -15.62
CA LYS A 76 22.87 -2.14 -17.08
C LYS A 76 21.60 -1.69 -17.79
N MET A 77 20.43 -2.17 -17.36
CA MET A 77 19.13 -1.83 -17.97
C MET A 77 18.68 -0.41 -17.66
N LEU A 78 18.78 0.00 -16.43
CA LEU A 78 18.16 1.24 -15.94
C LEU A 78 19.15 2.41 -15.86
N GLY A 79 20.45 2.11 -15.85
CA GLY A 79 21.48 3.10 -15.55
C GLY A 79 21.43 3.60 -14.11
N GLU A 80 22.50 4.30 -13.71
CA GLU A 80 22.50 5.07 -12.47
C GLU A 80 21.94 6.49 -12.75
N PRO A 81 21.16 7.11 -11.82
CA PRO A 81 20.91 6.67 -10.45
C PRO A 81 19.65 5.80 -10.24
N TRP A 82 18.94 5.41 -11.32
CA TRP A 82 17.64 4.75 -11.21
C TRP A 82 17.75 3.32 -10.61
N ALA A 83 18.73 2.55 -11.07
CA ALA A 83 18.97 1.21 -10.52
C ALA A 83 19.30 1.29 -9.03
N GLY A 84 20.15 2.22 -8.61
CA GLY A 84 20.47 2.43 -7.21
C GLY A 84 19.25 2.75 -6.35
N ARG A 85 18.37 3.63 -6.82
CA ARG A 85 17.11 3.97 -6.12
C ARG A 85 16.18 2.77 -6.01
N LEU A 86 16.02 1.99 -7.08
CA LEU A 86 15.18 0.81 -7.10
C LEU A 86 15.68 -0.26 -6.14
N ILE A 87 16.98 -0.58 -6.20
CA ILE A 87 17.63 -1.56 -5.32
C ILE A 87 17.48 -1.13 -3.85
N HIS A 88 17.75 0.14 -3.53
CA HIS A 88 17.61 0.65 -2.18
C HIS A 88 16.18 0.53 -1.64
N ARG A 89 15.17 0.84 -2.45
CA ARG A 89 13.77 0.68 -2.05
C ARG A 89 13.40 -0.78 -1.82
N GLN A 90 13.83 -1.65 -2.70
CA GLN A 90 13.51 -3.09 -2.61
C GLN A 90 14.14 -3.73 -1.36
N THR A 91 15.39 -3.43 -1.06
CA THR A 91 16.08 -3.99 0.12
C THR A 91 15.47 -3.53 1.44
N ARG A 92 14.79 -2.37 1.46
CA ARG A 92 14.09 -1.85 2.65
C ARG A 92 12.60 -2.16 2.70
N ALA A 93 12.07 -2.84 1.70
CA ALA A 93 10.63 -3.12 1.64
C ALA A 93 10.16 -3.98 2.83
N ASN A 94 10.93 -5.01 3.18
CA ASN A 94 10.60 -5.89 4.30
C ASN A 94 10.66 -5.17 5.65
N ASP A 95 11.62 -4.27 5.84
CA ASP A 95 11.71 -3.47 7.08
C ASP A 95 10.44 -2.64 7.28
N ARG A 96 9.89 -2.09 6.17
CA ARG A 96 8.64 -1.32 6.21
C ARG A 96 7.45 -2.22 6.57
N VAL A 97 7.36 -3.41 5.99
CA VAL A 97 6.28 -4.38 6.31
C VAL A 97 6.38 -4.78 7.78
N ALA A 98 7.56 -5.17 8.25
CA ALA A 98 7.78 -5.52 9.66
C ALA A 98 7.42 -4.37 10.62
N ALA A 99 7.77 -3.14 10.25
CA ALA A 99 7.39 -1.96 11.03
C ALA A 99 5.87 -1.78 11.10
N MET A 100 5.18 -1.92 9.96
CA MET A 100 3.71 -1.82 9.93
C MET A 100 3.05 -2.90 10.81
N ILE A 101 3.49 -4.16 10.71
CA ILE A 101 2.97 -5.26 11.51
C ILE A 101 3.11 -4.93 13.00
N ARG A 102 4.29 -4.49 13.43
CA ARG A 102 4.56 -4.12 14.82
C ARG A 102 3.76 -2.90 15.26
N ASP A 103 3.79 -1.82 14.49
CA ASP A 103 3.23 -0.52 14.88
C ASP A 103 1.70 -0.56 14.93
N TYR A 104 1.07 -1.40 14.12
CA TYR A 104 -0.39 -1.60 14.09
C TYR A 104 -0.84 -2.90 14.75
N GLN A 105 0.07 -3.66 15.36
CA GLN A 105 -0.23 -4.93 16.04
C GLN A 105 -1.04 -5.87 15.14
N ILE A 106 -0.62 -6.00 13.86
CA ILE A 106 -1.32 -6.84 12.89
C ILE A 106 -1.13 -8.30 13.29
N ASP A 107 -2.23 -8.99 13.52
CA ASP A 107 -2.24 -10.43 13.81
C ASP A 107 -1.99 -11.22 12.53
N CYS A 108 -0.74 -11.63 12.33
CA CYS A 108 -0.29 -12.41 11.18
C CYS A 108 0.92 -13.26 11.54
N GLU A 109 1.14 -14.31 10.75
CA GLU A 109 2.31 -15.20 10.87
C GLU A 109 3.51 -14.55 10.17
N TRP A 110 4.30 -13.78 10.95
CA TRP A 110 5.49 -13.09 10.46
C TRP A 110 6.77 -13.72 10.99
#